data_ffeac0041f77fc10f3f94d3b628d3055
#
_entry.id   ffeac0041f77fc10f3f94d3b628d3055
#
_cell.length_a   1.000
_cell.length_b   1.000
_cell.length_c   1.000
_cell.angle_alpha   90.00
_cell.angle_beta   90.00
_cell.angle_gamma   90.00
#
_symmetry.space_group_name_H-M   'P 1'
#
loop_
_entity.id
_entity.type
_entity.pdbx_description
1 polymer ?
#
loop_
_entity_poly.entity_id
_entity_poly.type
_entity_poly.pdbx_seq_one_letter_code
_entity_poly.pdbx_strand_id
1 'polypeptide(L)'
;MKSDKADFTQGSILKKLVAFMMPVLGALILQAAYGAVDLLVVGRFGSTSGLSAVSTGSQVLNLVTFVVVQFAMGITVLIARYLGEKKPEKIGAVIGGGAIVFTIISVVLFIVMVCFAHPISILMQAPEEAVDLTASYVRICGGGIFFIVVYNLLSAIFRGLGDSKSPLLFVLVACIVNVIGDLALVAGLHMDAAGAAIATVSAQALSVVFAVVLLIKKELPFSIARKDFRLNPQCKKFLKIGLPLALQEFLTQVSFLALCAFVNRLGLEASSGYGVACKIVNFAMLVPSALMQSMASFVSQNIGAGKKKRAKKSMFTGIGVGLVVGCLVFALVIFKGDMLAGFFTTDAAIIENGYAYLKGFALETIVTAILFSMVGYFNGNNKTIWVMTQGLIQTLLVRLPLAYFMSIQPNASLTKIGLAAPISTMVGVVLNIGFYVYLNRVEQKSGKKTS
;
A
#
# COMPACT_ATOMS: atom_id res chain seq x y z
N MET A 1 29.43 -10.03 12.97
CA MET A 1 28.51 -11.18 12.78
C MET A 1 27.00 -10.85 12.76
N LYS A 2 26.56 -9.58 12.53
CA LYS A 2 25.13 -9.23 12.37
C LYS A 2 24.67 -9.09 10.90
N SER A 3 25.57 -9.28 9.94
CA SER A 3 25.35 -9.07 8.50
C SER A 3 24.50 -10.15 7.79
N ASP A 4 24.31 -11.32 8.39
CA ASP A 4 23.77 -12.49 7.67
C ASP A 4 22.22 -12.48 7.48
N LYS A 5 21.51 -11.67 8.30
CA LYS A 5 20.03 -11.61 8.24
C LYS A 5 19.50 -10.72 7.09
N ALA A 6 20.25 -9.70 6.70
CA ALA A 6 19.89 -8.76 5.64
C ALA A 6 20.33 -9.21 4.23
N ASP A 7 21.15 -10.28 4.12
CA ASP A 7 21.60 -10.83 2.84
C ASP A 7 20.60 -11.86 2.28
N PHE A 8 19.84 -11.45 1.26
CA PHE A 8 18.87 -12.33 0.57
C PHE A 8 19.52 -13.22 -0.49
N THR A 9 20.79 -13.04 -0.76
CA THR A 9 21.49 -13.76 -1.85
C THR A 9 21.90 -15.19 -1.49
N GLN A 10 21.82 -15.57 -0.20
CA GLN A 10 22.24 -16.88 0.31
C GLN A 10 21.17 -17.49 1.23
N GLY A 11 21.32 -18.77 1.56
CA GLY A 11 20.46 -19.51 2.48
C GLY A 11 19.05 -19.84 1.93
N SER A 12 18.16 -20.32 2.79
CA SER A 12 16.80 -20.71 2.42
C SER A 12 15.95 -19.49 1.97
N ILE A 13 15.38 -19.58 0.77
CA ILE A 13 14.51 -18.55 0.20
C ILE A 13 13.27 -18.36 1.08
N LEU A 14 12.56 -19.45 1.38
CA LEU A 14 11.34 -19.45 2.15
C LEU A 14 11.54 -18.80 3.52
N LYS A 15 12.54 -19.27 4.27
CA LYS A 15 12.83 -18.76 5.63
C LYS A 15 13.15 -17.27 5.63
N LYS A 16 13.99 -16.82 4.68
CA LYS A 16 14.38 -15.39 4.59
C LYS A 16 13.24 -14.50 4.09
N LEU A 17 12.47 -14.96 3.10
CA LEU A 17 11.32 -14.21 2.57
C LEU A 17 10.24 -14.04 3.65
N VAL A 18 9.85 -15.11 4.33
CA VAL A 18 8.84 -15.05 5.41
C VAL A 18 9.35 -14.21 6.58
N ALA A 19 10.59 -14.40 7.01
CA ALA A 19 11.19 -13.62 8.10
C ALA A 19 11.25 -12.10 7.80
N PHE A 20 11.40 -11.72 6.53
CA PHE A 20 11.36 -10.32 6.10
C PHE A 20 9.91 -9.82 5.92
N MET A 21 9.01 -10.66 5.41
CA MET A 21 7.61 -10.33 5.17
C MET A 21 6.82 -10.11 6.48
N MET A 22 7.09 -10.90 7.53
CA MET A 22 6.32 -10.83 8.78
C MET A 22 6.36 -9.46 9.46
N PRO A 23 7.51 -8.78 9.60
CA PRO A 23 7.52 -7.41 10.12
C PRO A 23 6.86 -6.39 9.18
N VAL A 24 6.93 -6.59 7.84
CA VAL A 24 6.21 -5.74 6.88
C VAL A 24 4.70 -5.89 7.07
N LEU A 25 4.22 -7.13 7.20
CA LEU A 25 2.81 -7.42 7.48
C LEU A 25 2.38 -6.81 8.82
N GLY A 26 3.20 -6.96 9.87
CA GLY A 26 2.94 -6.36 11.18
C GLY A 26 2.80 -4.84 11.11
N ALA A 27 3.64 -4.17 10.31
CA ALA A 27 3.55 -2.73 10.09
C ALA A 27 2.25 -2.34 9.40
N LEU A 28 1.82 -3.09 8.37
CA LEU A 28 0.55 -2.84 7.67
C LEU A 28 -0.66 -3.07 8.57
N ILE A 29 -0.65 -4.12 9.40
CA ILE A 29 -1.71 -4.39 10.39
C ILE A 29 -1.81 -3.25 11.40
N LEU A 30 -0.68 -2.79 11.96
CA LEU A 30 -0.67 -1.67 12.91
C LEU A 30 -1.18 -0.38 12.26
N GLN A 31 -0.82 -0.10 11.00
CA GLN A 31 -1.35 1.05 10.26
C GLN A 31 -2.86 0.98 10.08
N ALA A 32 -3.39 -0.18 9.71
CA ALA A 32 -4.83 -0.39 9.60
C ALA A 32 -5.54 -0.26 10.97
N ALA A 33 -4.90 -0.76 12.03
CA ALA A 33 -5.45 -0.73 13.39
C ALA A 33 -5.55 0.70 13.93
N TYR A 34 -4.48 1.53 13.84
CA TYR A 34 -4.58 2.88 14.39
C TYR A 34 -5.58 3.74 13.61
N GLY A 35 -5.70 3.60 12.29
CA GLY A 35 -6.75 4.29 11.53
C GLY A 35 -8.18 3.87 11.95
N ALA A 36 -8.37 2.63 12.41
CA ALA A 36 -9.64 2.20 12.99
C ALA A 36 -9.85 2.81 14.39
N VAL A 37 -8.79 2.97 15.18
CA VAL A 37 -8.87 3.59 16.52
C VAL A 37 -9.25 5.07 16.41
N ASP A 38 -8.68 5.83 15.47
CA ASP A 38 -9.09 7.22 15.20
C ASP A 38 -10.62 7.33 15.04
N LEU A 39 -11.20 6.47 14.19
CA LEU A 39 -12.64 6.46 13.96
C LEU A 39 -13.44 6.04 15.19
N LEU A 40 -12.94 5.10 15.99
CA LEU A 40 -13.59 4.66 17.23
C LEU A 40 -13.59 5.75 18.29
N VAL A 41 -12.47 6.46 18.46
CA VAL A 41 -12.35 7.53 19.46
C VAL A 41 -13.23 8.71 19.08
N VAL A 42 -13.17 9.16 17.81
CA VAL A 42 -14.02 10.26 17.34
C VAL A 42 -15.50 9.85 17.35
N GLY A 43 -15.83 8.60 16.98
CA GLY A 43 -17.20 8.11 17.02
C GLY A 43 -17.81 8.03 18.43
N ARG A 44 -16.96 7.84 19.47
CA ARG A 44 -17.43 7.73 20.86
C ARG A 44 -17.42 9.09 21.60
N PHE A 45 -16.51 9.96 21.31
CA PHE A 45 -16.26 11.19 22.07
C PHE A 45 -16.43 12.48 21.24
N GLY A 46 -16.46 12.37 19.90
CA GLY A 46 -16.68 13.49 18.99
C GLY A 46 -18.14 13.64 18.55
N SER A 47 -18.36 14.56 17.61
CA SER A 47 -19.67 14.78 16.98
C SER A 47 -19.91 13.82 15.82
N THR A 48 -21.17 13.65 15.40
CA THR A 48 -21.53 12.87 14.20
C THR A 48 -20.89 13.48 12.95
N SER A 49 -20.88 14.80 12.83
CA SER A 49 -20.22 15.52 11.73
C SER A 49 -18.70 15.34 11.78
N GLY A 50 -18.08 15.31 12.98
CA GLY A 50 -16.67 15.02 13.18
C GLY A 50 -16.30 13.59 12.76
N LEU A 51 -17.11 12.59 13.11
CA LEU A 51 -16.90 11.21 12.66
C LEU A 51 -16.96 11.11 11.12
N SER A 52 -17.94 11.76 10.50
CA SER A 52 -18.04 11.84 9.04
C SER A 52 -16.82 12.52 8.42
N ALA A 53 -16.35 13.61 9.03
CA ALA A 53 -15.18 14.35 8.59
C ALA A 53 -13.89 13.53 8.66
N VAL A 54 -13.65 12.80 9.76
CA VAL A 54 -12.50 11.90 9.89
C VAL A 54 -12.61 10.73 8.90
N SER A 55 -13.79 10.16 8.72
CA SER A 55 -14.01 9.08 7.77
C SER A 55 -13.67 9.50 6.33
N THR A 56 -14.16 10.67 5.90
CA THR A 56 -13.93 11.20 4.55
C THR A 56 -12.50 11.71 4.38
N GLY A 57 -12.02 12.50 5.35
CA GLY A 57 -10.66 13.06 5.33
C GLY A 57 -9.56 12.00 5.36
N SER A 58 -9.75 10.92 6.12
CA SER A 58 -8.81 9.80 6.15
C SER A 58 -8.74 9.05 4.81
N GLN A 59 -9.80 9.02 4.00
CA GLN A 59 -9.73 8.45 2.65
C GLN A 59 -8.81 9.26 1.75
N VAL A 60 -8.85 10.60 1.83
CA VAL A 60 -7.91 11.48 1.11
C VAL A 60 -6.47 11.21 1.55
N LEU A 61 -6.23 11.12 2.86
CA LEU A 61 -4.91 10.87 3.42
C LEU A 61 -4.39 9.47 3.00
N ASN A 62 -5.25 8.46 3.00
CA ASN A 62 -4.90 7.10 2.56
C ASN A 62 -4.52 7.06 1.08
N LEU A 63 -5.30 7.73 0.20
CA LEU A 63 -4.97 7.84 -1.22
C LEU A 63 -3.57 8.42 -1.42
N VAL A 64 -3.29 9.56 -0.78
CA VAL A 64 -1.96 10.21 -0.85
C VAL A 64 -0.88 9.28 -0.31
N THR A 65 -1.11 8.65 0.83
CA THR A 65 -0.14 7.74 1.46
C THR A 65 0.16 6.54 0.57
N PHE A 66 -0.83 5.88 -0.02
CA PHE A 66 -0.63 4.74 -0.91
C PHE A 66 0.17 5.13 -2.16
N VAL A 67 -0.11 6.28 -2.76
CA VAL A 67 0.66 6.80 -3.91
C VAL A 67 2.11 7.05 -3.52
N VAL A 68 2.36 7.67 -2.35
CA VAL A 68 3.72 7.92 -1.84
C VAL A 68 4.46 6.61 -1.53
N VAL A 69 3.80 5.62 -0.95
CA VAL A 69 4.38 4.28 -0.68
C VAL A 69 4.83 3.60 -1.97
N GLN A 70 3.98 3.62 -2.99
CA GLN A 70 4.32 3.02 -4.28
C GLN A 70 5.43 3.79 -5.01
N PHE A 71 5.44 5.12 -4.89
CA PHE A 71 6.54 5.93 -5.39
C PHE A 71 7.85 5.61 -4.66
N ALA A 72 7.82 5.45 -3.34
CA ALA A 72 8.97 5.09 -2.51
C ALA A 72 9.53 3.69 -2.81
N MET A 73 8.74 2.80 -3.43
CA MET A 73 9.20 1.49 -3.89
C MET A 73 10.42 1.62 -4.83
N GLY A 74 10.50 2.71 -5.61
CA GLY A 74 11.66 3.00 -6.45
C GLY A 74 12.97 3.10 -5.66
N ILE A 75 12.94 3.72 -4.49
CA ILE A 75 14.07 3.82 -3.55
C ILE A 75 14.43 2.43 -3.01
N THR A 76 13.43 1.68 -2.52
CA THR A 76 13.61 0.31 -2.00
C THR A 76 14.29 -0.59 -3.01
N VAL A 77 13.79 -0.63 -4.24
CA VAL A 77 14.31 -1.48 -5.31
C VAL A 77 15.73 -1.09 -5.70
N LEU A 78 16.02 0.21 -5.80
CA LEU A 78 17.34 0.68 -6.22
C LEU A 78 18.41 0.45 -5.14
N ILE A 79 18.09 0.68 -3.87
CA ILE A 79 18.99 0.38 -2.75
C ILE A 79 19.26 -1.12 -2.67
N ALA A 80 18.21 -1.97 -2.69
CA ALA A 80 18.37 -3.42 -2.68
C ALA A 80 19.23 -3.92 -3.85
N ARG A 81 19.09 -3.30 -5.04
CA ARG A 81 19.90 -3.58 -6.22
C ARG A 81 21.39 -3.30 -5.96
N TYR A 82 21.71 -2.10 -5.46
CA TYR A 82 23.10 -1.74 -5.19
C TYR A 82 23.76 -2.56 -4.08
N LEU A 83 22.98 -2.99 -3.08
CA LEU A 83 23.49 -3.95 -2.10
C LEU A 83 23.85 -5.29 -2.76
N GLY A 84 22.99 -5.79 -3.63
CA GLY A 84 23.28 -7.01 -4.40
C GLY A 84 24.49 -6.88 -5.32
N GLU A 85 24.66 -5.73 -5.98
CA GLU A 85 25.80 -5.40 -6.83
C GLU A 85 27.11 -5.17 -6.05
N LYS A 86 27.05 -5.14 -4.70
CA LYS A 86 28.18 -4.78 -3.83
C LYS A 86 28.74 -3.39 -4.12
N LYS A 87 27.84 -2.42 -4.41
CA LYS A 87 28.16 -1.01 -4.67
C LYS A 87 27.53 -0.08 -3.64
N PRO A 88 27.87 -0.23 -2.34
CA PRO A 88 27.23 0.53 -1.27
C PRO A 88 27.51 2.04 -1.39
N GLU A 89 28.60 2.46 -2.04
CA GLU A 89 28.95 3.86 -2.27
C GLU A 89 27.91 4.63 -3.09
N LYS A 90 27.05 3.93 -3.85
CA LYS A 90 25.95 4.57 -4.63
C LYS A 90 24.69 4.80 -3.80
N ILE A 91 24.57 4.15 -2.65
CA ILE A 91 23.36 4.22 -1.81
C ILE A 91 23.20 5.60 -1.20
N GLY A 92 24.31 6.24 -0.74
CA GLY A 92 24.28 7.62 -0.25
C GLY A 92 23.65 8.59 -1.25
N ALA A 93 24.03 8.50 -2.52
CA ALA A 93 23.46 9.34 -3.59
C ALA A 93 21.97 9.02 -3.87
N VAL A 94 21.50 7.78 -3.67
CA VAL A 94 20.08 7.43 -3.77
C VAL A 94 19.30 8.07 -2.63
N ILE A 95 19.81 8.00 -1.40
CA ILE A 95 19.17 8.57 -0.21
C ILE A 95 19.13 10.10 -0.30
N GLY A 96 20.25 10.73 -0.59
CA GLY A 96 20.32 12.20 -0.70
C GLY A 96 19.45 12.75 -1.83
N GLY A 97 19.52 12.13 -3.03
CA GLY A 97 18.62 12.49 -4.15
C GLY A 97 17.16 12.20 -3.84
N GLY A 98 16.88 11.10 -3.13
CA GLY A 98 15.55 10.76 -2.62
C GLY A 98 15.02 11.84 -1.68
N ALA A 99 15.81 12.28 -0.71
CA ALA A 99 15.42 13.33 0.22
C ALA A 99 14.97 14.62 -0.51
N ILE A 100 15.72 15.05 -1.54
CA ILE A 100 15.36 16.23 -2.34
C ILE A 100 14.04 16.01 -3.10
N VAL A 101 13.90 14.88 -3.81
CA VAL A 101 12.70 14.61 -4.61
C VAL A 101 11.47 14.47 -3.70
N PHE A 102 11.59 13.77 -2.58
CA PHE A 102 10.47 13.62 -1.64
C PHE A 102 10.12 14.93 -0.93
N THR A 103 11.10 15.82 -0.70
CA THR A 103 10.82 17.19 -0.23
C THR A 103 10.00 17.98 -1.26
N ILE A 104 10.36 17.90 -2.56
CA ILE A 104 9.59 18.54 -3.64
C ILE A 104 8.16 17.98 -3.67
N ILE A 105 7.99 16.66 -3.58
CA ILE A 105 6.67 16.01 -3.51
C ILE A 105 5.88 16.51 -2.29
N SER A 106 6.54 16.61 -1.12
CA SER A 106 5.89 17.13 0.10
C SER A 106 5.37 18.56 -0.09
N VAL A 107 6.15 19.42 -0.74
CA VAL A 107 5.73 20.82 -1.01
C VAL A 107 4.53 20.84 -1.96
N VAL A 108 4.54 20.03 -3.02
CA VAL A 108 3.40 19.95 -3.95
C VAL A 108 2.14 19.44 -3.22
N LEU A 109 2.28 18.36 -2.45
CA LEU A 109 1.16 17.79 -1.68
C LEU A 109 0.65 18.76 -0.60
N PHE A 110 1.56 19.49 0.07
CA PHE A 110 1.21 20.54 1.01
C PHE A 110 0.32 21.60 0.34
N ILE A 111 0.75 22.14 -0.80
CA ILE A 111 -0.02 23.15 -1.54
C ILE A 111 -1.39 22.58 -1.93
N VAL A 112 -1.44 21.35 -2.48
CA VAL A 112 -2.70 20.72 -2.89
C VAL A 112 -3.63 20.50 -1.70
N MET A 113 -3.16 19.90 -0.61
CA MET A 113 -4.01 19.56 0.52
C MET A 113 -4.41 20.75 1.37
N VAL A 114 -3.56 21.78 1.48
CA VAL A 114 -3.87 22.99 2.30
C VAL A 114 -4.71 23.99 1.52
N CYS A 115 -4.32 24.33 0.27
CA CYS A 115 -5.01 25.33 -0.52
C CYS A 115 -6.32 24.82 -1.12
N PHE A 116 -6.40 23.52 -1.45
CA PHE A 116 -7.59 22.92 -2.07
C PHE A 116 -8.36 21.99 -1.13
N ALA A 117 -8.18 22.12 0.20
CA ALA A 117 -8.87 21.28 1.19
C ALA A 117 -10.39 21.29 1.02
N HIS A 118 -11.00 22.46 0.88
CA HIS A 118 -12.46 22.61 0.74
C HIS A 118 -12.98 22.03 -0.59
N PRO A 119 -12.41 22.35 -1.79
CA PRO A 119 -12.75 21.66 -3.05
C PRO A 119 -12.57 20.14 -2.99
N ILE A 120 -11.53 19.65 -2.33
CA ILE A 120 -11.29 18.21 -2.15
C ILE A 120 -12.43 17.58 -1.32
N SER A 121 -12.87 18.24 -0.23
CA SER A 121 -13.96 17.76 0.62
C SER A 121 -15.27 17.65 -0.17
N ILE A 122 -15.58 18.63 -1.03
CA ILE A 122 -16.74 18.59 -1.92
C ILE A 122 -16.60 17.47 -2.95
N LEU A 123 -15.42 17.33 -3.57
CA LEU A 123 -15.15 16.25 -4.54
C LEU A 123 -15.31 14.86 -3.93
N MET A 124 -14.95 14.70 -2.65
CA MET A 124 -15.14 13.47 -1.88
C MET A 124 -16.57 13.25 -1.41
N GLN A 125 -17.50 14.16 -1.79
CA GLN A 125 -18.92 14.10 -1.42
C GLN A 125 -19.16 14.07 0.10
N ALA A 126 -18.37 14.84 0.85
CA ALA A 126 -18.63 15.03 2.27
C ALA A 126 -20.03 15.62 2.48
N PRO A 127 -20.83 15.15 3.48
CA PRO A 127 -22.11 15.76 3.83
C PRO A 127 -21.96 17.26 4.13
N GLU A 128 -22.94 18.10 3.77
CA GLU A 128 -22.87 19.57 3.94
C GLU A 128 -22.42 19.97 5.34
N GLU A 129 -22.96 19.30 6.37
CA GLU A 129 -22.67 19.56 7.79
C GLU A 129 -21.23 19.16 8.20
N ALA A 130 -20.55 18.35 7.38
CA ALA A 130 -19.20 17.86 7.65
C ALA A 130 -18.13 18.42 6.69
N VAL A 131 -18.50 19.20 5.66
CA VAL A 131 -17.56 19.72 4.65
C VAL A 131 -16.45 20.53 5.29
N ASP A 132 -16.79 21.49 6.17
CA ASP A 132 -15.79 22.36 6.81
C ASP A 132 -14.88 21.60 7.77
N LEU A 133 -15.44 20.65 8.52
CA LEU A 133 -14.65 19.76 9.40
C LEU A 133 -13.74 18.85 8.60
N THR A 134 -14.22 18.31 7.47
CA THR A 134 -13.41 17.51 6.53
C THR A 134 -12.27 18.34 5.94
N ALA A 135 -12.58 19.58 5.50
CA ALA A 135 -11.57 20.50 4.98
C ALA A 135 -10.53 20.86 6.05
N SER A 136 -10.96 21.07 7.30
CA SER A 136 -10.07 21.31 8.43
C SER A 136 -9.15 20.09 8.67
N TYR A 137 -9.70 18.88 8.70
CA TYR A 137 -8.94 17.64 8.84
C TYR A 137 -7.89 17.50 7.73
N VAL A 138 -8.30 17.63 6.45
CA VAL A 138 -7.42 17.56 5.29
C VAL A 138 -6.34 18.64 5.34
N ARG A 139 -6.68 19.87 5.77
CA ARG A 139 -5.72 20.98 5.89
C ARG A 139 -4.68 20.74 6.98
N ILE A 140 -5.07 20.22 8.14
CA ILE A 140 -4.14 19.89 9.24
C ILE A 140 -3.22 18.76 8.82
N CYS A 141 -3.77 17.68 8.25
CA CYS A 141 -2.96 16.56 7.72
C CYS A 141 -2.04 17.03 6.59
N GLY A 142 -2.51 17.91 5.71
CA GLY A 142 -1.71 18.54 4.67
C GLY A 142 -0.57 19.40 5.22
N GLY A 143 -0.81 20.13 6.32
CA GLY A 143 0.24 20.85 7.06
C GLY A 143 1.34 19.93 7.57
N GLY A 144 1.00 18.71 7.96
CA GLY A 144 1.93 17.69 8.42
C GLY A 144 2.41 16.71 7.35
N ILE A 145 2.05 16.90 6.08
CA ILE A 145 2.34 15.90 5.01
C ILE A 145 3.83 15.62 4.85
N PHE A 146 4.70 16.57 5.17
CA PHE A 146 6.13 16.38 5.17
C PHE A 146 6.55 15.19 6.04
N PHE A 147 6.01 15.05 7.24
CA PHE A 147 6.33 13.93 8.13
C PHE A 147 5.86 12.60 7.55
N ILE A 148 4.68 12.55 6.94
CA ILE A 148 4.15 11.34 6.29
C ILE A 148 5.04 10.91 5.13
N VAL A 149 5.46 11.85 4.29
CA VAL A 149 6.31 11.59 3.14
C VAL A 149 7.72 11.14 3.58
N VAL A 150 8.31 11.81 4.57
CA VAL A 150 9.63 11.43 5.12
C VAL A 150 9.58 10.07 5.81
N TYR A 151 8.52 9.78 6.57
CA TYR A 151 8.30 8.47 7.16
C TYR A 151 8.32 7.35 6.11
N ASN A 152 7.61 7.55 4.99
CA ASN A 152 7.56 6.55 3.91
C ASN A 152 8.91 6.41 3.19
N LEU A 153 9.65 7.51 3.00
CA LEU A 153 11.00 7.48 2.46
C LEU A 153 11.95 6.68 3.37
N LEU A 154 11.95 6.95 4.68
CA LEU A 154 12.78 6.22 5.65
C LEU A 154 12.41 4.73 5.68
N SER A 155 11.13 4.41 5.70
CA SER A 155 10.65 3.03 5.64
C SER A 155 11.11 2.32 4.36
N ALA A 156 11.11 3.01 3.22
CA ALA A 156 11.59 2.48 1.94
C ALA A 156 13.11 2.25 1.95
N ILE A 157 13.89 3.16 2.56
CA ILE A 157 15.33 3.01 2.73
C ILE A 157 15.64 1.75 3.56
N PHE A 158 15.02 1.59 4.72
CA PHE A 158 15.25 0.41 5.57
C PHE A 158 14.84 -0.89 4.89
N ARG A 159 13.68 -0.92 4.20
CA ARG A 159 13.28 -2.10 3.40
C ARG A 159 14.27 -2.41 2.29
N GLY A 160 14.80 -1.39 1.62
CA GLY A 160 15.85 -1.55 0.61
C GLY A 160 17.15 -2.13 1.17
N LEU A 161 17.48 -1.78 2.41
CA LEU A 161 18.63 -2.32 3.16
C LEU A 161 18.41 -3.75 3.71
N GLY A 162 17.22 -4.34 3.45
CA GLY A 162 16.87 -5.66 3.96
C GLY A 162 16.44 -5.67 5.43
N ASP A 163 16.12 -4.49 5.99
CA ASP A 163 15.62 -4.34 7.34
C ASP A 163 14.13 -3.99 7.35
N SER A 164 13.29 -4.96 7.66
CA SER A 164 11.85 -4.76 7.82
C SER A 164 11.42 -4.52 9.26
N LYS A 165 12.31 -4.77 10.24
CA LYS A 165 11.99 -4.60 11.65
C LYS A 165 11.99 -3.13 12.08
N SER A 166 12.90 -2.33 11.54
CA SER A 166 12.96 -0.90 11.86
C SER A 166 11.68 -0.18 11.43
N PRO A 167 11.15 -0.33 10.20
CA PRO A 167 9.84 0.21 9.83
C PRO A 167 8.69 -0.24 10.73
N LEU A 168 8.65 -1.50 11.19
CA LEU A 168 7.66 -1.96 12.15
C LEU A 168 7.73 -1.18 13.47
N LEU A 169 8.94 -0.92 13.98
CA LEU A 169 9.13 -0.12 15.19
C LEU A 169 8.66 1.33 15.00
N PHE A 170 8.89 1.93 13.81
CA PHE A 170 8.40 3.28 13.52
C PHE A 170 6.87 3.34 13.60
N VAL A 171 6.19 2.37 12.98
CA VAL A 171 4.73 2.28 13.03
C VAL A 171 4.23 2.05 14.45
N LEU A 172 4.91 1.21 15.23
CA LEU A 172 4.53 0.96 16.61
C LEU A 172 4.58 2.25 17.46
N VAL A 173 5.65 3.04 17.30
CA VAL A 173 5.75 4.34 17.96
C VAL A 173 4.64 5.28 17.50
N ALA A 174 4.39 5.36 16.18
CA ALA A 174 3.30 6.17 15.64
C ALA A 174 1.94 5.73 16.19
N CYS A 175 1.67 4.42 16.24
CA CYS A 175 0.41 3.88 16.76
C CYS A 175 0.18 4.27 18.24
N ILE A 176 1.18 4.08 19.09
CA ILE A 176 1.08 4.43 20.52
C ILE A 176 0.83 5.93 20.70
N VAL A 177 1.61 6.76 20.01
CA VAL A 177 1.47 8.24 20.12
C VAL A 177 0.14 8.72 19.57
N ASN A 178 -0.34 8.13 18.47
CA ASN A 178 -1.63 8.47 17.87
C ASN A 178 -2.79 8.12 18.82
N VAL A 179 -2.83 6.91 19.39
CA VAL A 179 -3.88 6.52 20.34
C VAL A 179 -3.89 7.41 21.58
N ILE A 180 -2.72 7.72 22.14
CA ILE A 180 -2.61 8.67 23.28
C ILE A 180 -3.07 10.07 22.87
N GLY A 181 -2.67 10.53 21.69
CA GLY A 181 -3.06 11.81 21.14
C GLY A 181 -4.56 11.93 20.91
N ASP A 182 -5.19 10.91 20.34
CA ASP A 182 -6.65 10.89 20.14
C ASP A 182 -7.40 10.94 21.47
N LEU A 183 -7.00 10.13 22.45
CA LEU A 183 -7.62 10.16 23.76
C LEU A 183 -7.43 11.52 24.45
N ALA A 184 -6.27 12.15 24.33
CA ALA A 184 -6.00 13.46 24.93
C ALA A 184 -6.74 14.59 24.21
N LEU A 185 -6.69 14.64 22.87
CA LEU A 185 -7.21 15.76 22.09
C LEU A 185 -8.69 15.64 21.78
N VAL A 186 -9.17 14.43 21.46
CA VAL A 186 -10.57 14.20 21.12
C VAL A 186 -11.41 13.96 22.38
N ALA A 187 -11.02 13.01 23.25
CA ALA A 187 -11.79 12.69 24.45
C ALA A 187 -11.55 13.69 25.58
N GLY A 188 -10.32 14.18 25.77
CA GLY A 188 -9.98 15.11 26.86
C GLY A 188 -10.26 16.57 26.53
N LEU A 189 -9.82 17.06 25.38
CA LEU A 189 -9.97 18.47 24.96
C LEU A 189 -11.16 18.73 24.03
N HIS A 190 -11.91 17.71 23.66
CA HIS A 190 -13.09 17.79 22.79
C HIS A 190 -12.83 18.51 21.44
N MET A 191 -11.63 18.30 20.85
CA MET A 191 -11.23 18.93 19.60
C MET A 191 -11.80 18.25 18.34
N ASP A 192 -12.61 17.20 18.50
CA ASP A 192 -13.30 16.50 17.43
C ASP A 192 -12.36 16.05 16.29
N ALA A 193 -12.75 16.22 15.01
CA ALA A 193 -11.94 15.85 13.84
C ALA A 193 -10.56 16.54 13.80
N ALA A 194 -10.47 17.81 14.26
CA ALA A 194 -9.19 18.51 14.33
C ALA A 194 -8.23 17.84 15.31
N GLY A 195 -8.73 17.34 16.45
CA GLY A 195 -7.94 16.60 17.43
C GLY A 195 -7.34 15.33 16.84
N ALA A 196 -8.12 14.54 16.11
CA ALA A 196 -7.65 13.33 15.43
C ALA A 196 -6.59 13.66 14.36
N ALA A 197 -6.79 14.72 13.57
CA ALA A 197 -5.81 15.16 12.58
C ALA A 197 -4.46 15.56 13.23
N ILE A 198 -4.49 16.31 14.33
CA ILE A 198 -3.29 16.73 15.07
C ILE A 198 -2.60 15.52 15.69
N ALA A 199 -3.35 14.56 16.28
CA ALA A 199 -2.81 13.34 16.82
C ALA A 199 -2.07 12.53 15.76
N THR A 200 -2.67 12.36 14.58
CA THR A 200 -2.07 11.66 13.43
C THR A 200 -0.77 12.33 12.98
N VAL A 201 -0.77 13.65 12.78
CA VAL A 201 0.43 14.40 12.36
C VAL A 201 1.53 14.32 13.42
N SER A 202 1.18 14.49 14.70
CA SER A 202 2.14 14.41 15.81
C SER A 202 2.76 13.03 15.94
N ALA A 203 1.95 11.97 15.75
CA ALA A 203 2.41 10.59 15.74
C ALA A 203 3.42 10.33 14.62
N GLN A 204 3.14 10.81 13.42
CA GLN A 204 4.05 10.71 12.27
C GLN A 204 5.34 11.51 12.51
N ALA A 205 5.26 12.71 13.07
CA ALA A 205 6.43 13.53 13.38
C ALA A 205 7.36 12.84 14.36
N LEU A 206 6.83 12.32 15.48
CA LEU A 206 7.63 11.57 16.47
C LEU A 206 8.22 10.28 15.90
N SER A 207 7.46 9.57 15.06
CA SER A 207 7.94 8.39 14.34
C SER A 207 9.11 8.71 13.41
N VAL A 208 9.06 9.85 12.70
CA VAL A 208 10.16 10.33 11.85
C VAL A 208 11.41 10.64 12.69
N VAL A 209 11.27 11.35 13.81
CA VAL A 209 12.39 11.63 14.71
C VAL A 209 13.02 10.33 15.18
N PHE A 210 12.22 9.37 15.63
CA PHE A 210 12.70 8.05 16.05
C PHE A 210 13.41 7.31 14.91
N ALA A 211 12.86 7.33 13.69
CA ALA A 211 13.44 6.70 12.52
C ALA A 211 14.78 7.32 12.12
N VAL A 212 14.92 8.65 12.18
CA VAL A 212 16.16 9.36 11.90
C VAL A 212 17.23 9.02 12.96
N VAL A 213 16.86 9.00 14.24
CA VAL A 213 17.78 8.60 15.33
C VAL A 213 18.26 7.17 15.12
N LEU A 214 17.38 6.25 14.74
CA LEU A 214 17.79 4.87 14.43
C LEU A 214 18.70 4.80 13.21
N LEU A 215 18.44 5.59 12.17
CA LEU A 215 19.27 5.63 10.96
C LEU A 215 20.70 6.13 11.29
N ILE A 216 20.82 7.16 12.13
CA ILE A 216 22.12 7.74 12.54
C ILE A 216 22.90 6.78 13.44
N LYS A 217 22.20 6.10 14.38
CA LYS A 217 22.84 5.15 15.32
C LYS A 217 23.23 3.82 14.68
N LYS A 218 22.69 3.51 13.50
CA LYS A 218 22.95 2.24 12.84
C LYS A 218 24.26 2.29 12.06
N GLU A 219 25.11 1.29 12.25
CA GLU A 219 26.28 1.10 11.39
C GLU A 219 25.82 0.77 9.96
N LEU A 220 25.91 1.74 9.09
CA LEU A 220 25.55 1.60 7.68
C LEU A 220 26.78 1.17 6.87
N PRO A 221 26.61 0.30 5.86
CA PRO A 221 27.70 -0.14 4.99
C PRO A 221 28.15 0.95 3.98
N PHE A 222 27.67 2.18 4.13
CA PHE A 222 27.94 3.33 3.26
C PHE A 222 27.93 4.63 4.08
N SER A 223 28.51 5.68 3.52
CA SER A 223 28.45 7.03 4.07
C SER A 223 27.47 7.90 3.30
N ILE A 224 26.78 8.79 4.00
CA ILE A 224 25.93 9.82 3.41
C ILE A 224 26.69 11.14 3.55
N ALA A 225 27.13 11.72 2.43
CA ALA A 225 27.84 12.99 2.40
C ALA A 225 26.91 14.14 2.02
N ARG A 226 27.23 15.37 2.44
CA ARG A 226 26.46 16.58 2.05
C ARG A 226 26.30 16.73 0.53
N LYS A 227 27.32 16.30 -0.26
CA LYS A 227 27.28 16.31 -1.72
C LYS A 227 26.20 15.42 -2.33
N ASP A 228 25.67 14.44 -1.57
CA ASP A 228 24.63 13.51 -2.05
C ASP A 228 23.24 14.17 -2.05
N PHE A 229 23.04 15.21 -1.21
CA PHE A 229 21.78 15.96 -1.13
C PHE A 229 21.65 16.97 -2.26
N ARG A 230 21.55 16.43 -3.49
CA ARG A 230 21.31 17.18 -4.72
C ARG A 230 20.59 16.31 -5.73
N LEU A 231 19.99 16.94 -6.75
CA LEU A 231 19.49 16.21 -7.90
C LEU A 231 20.67 15.55 -8.62
N ASN A 232 20.70 14.25 -8.67
CA ASN A 232 21.78 13.44 -9.20
C ASN A 232 21.24 12.34 -10.15
N PRO A 233 22.09 11.63 -10.92
CA PRO A 233 21.64 10.62 -11.86
C PRO A 233 20.83 9.47 -11.23
N GLN A 234 20.93 9.24 -9.91
CA GLN A 234 20.14 8.21 -9.23
C GLN A 234 18.66 8.61 -9.15
N CYS A 235 18.36 9.92 -9.09
CA CYS A 235 16.99 10.43 -9.12
C CYS A 235 16.23 9.91 -10.34
N LYS A 236 16.83 10.02 -11.54
CA LYS A 236 16.21 9.50 -12.78
C LYS A 236 15.94 7.99 -12.70
N LYS A 237 16.82 7.23 -12.03
CA LYS A 237 16.67 5.77 -11.92
C LYS A 237 15.52 5.38 -11.02
N PHE A 238 15.45 5.92 -9.80
CA PHE A 238 14.33 5.57 -8.91
C PHE A 238 13.00 6.19 -9.36
N LEU A 239 13.00 7.36 -9.99
CA LEU A 239 11.82 7.94 -10.63
C LEU A 239 11.26 7.04 -11.73
N LYS A 240 12.12 6.47 -12.58
CA LYS A 240 11.71 5.52 -13.63
C LYS A 240 11.05 4.26 -13.06
N ILE A 241 11.38 3.90 -11.81
CA ILE A 241 10.78 2.75 -11.13
C ILE A 241 9.50 3.18 -10.38
N GLY A 242 9.58 4.25 -9.59
CA GLY A 242 8.51 4.64 -8.68
C GLY A 242 7.35 5.38 -9.34
N LEU A 243 7.61 6.23 -10.35
CA LEU A 243 6.55 7.02 -10.99
C LEU A 243 5.47 6.16 -11.68
N PRO A 244 5.82 5.11 -12.45
CA PRO A 244 4.81 4.22 -13.01
C PRO A 244 3.94 3.54 -11.94
N LEU A 245 4.55 3.12 -10.83
CA LEU A 245 3.82 2.47 -9.72
C LEU A 245 2.90 3.46 -9.00
N ALA A 246 3.36 4.68 -8.77
CA ALA A 246 2.54 5.73 -8.16
C ALA A 246 1.34 6.09 -9.04
N LEU A 247 1.54 6.21 -10.36
CA LEU A 247 0.46 6.48 -11.31
C LEU A 247 -0.55 5.33 -11.36
N GLN A 248 -0.07 4.08 -11.39
CA GLN A 248 -0.92 2.90 -11.32
C GLN A 248 -1.77 2.91 -10.05
N GLU A 249 -1.16 3.17 -8.89
CA GLU A 249 -1.86 3.21 -7.61
C GLU A 249 -2.93 4.30 -7.59
N PHE A 250 -2.59 5.51 -8.01
CA PHE A 250 -3.56 6.60 -8.11
C PHE A 250 -4.78 6.22 -8.94
N LEU A 251 -4.58 5.66 -10.14
CA LEU A 251 -5.68 5.25 -11.02
C LEU A 251 -6.46 4.05 -10.45
N THR A 252 -5.80 3.17 -9.70
CA THR A 252 -6.48 2.07 -8.98
C THR A 252 -7.40 2.62 -7.90
N GLN A 253 -6.97 3.60 -7.10
CA GLN A 253 -7.80 4.24 -6.09
C GLN A 253 -8.99 4.97 -6.71
N VAL A 254 -8.78 5.70 -7.81
CA VAL A 254 -9.88 6.32 -8.57
C VAL A 254 -10.89 5.27 -9.06
N SER A 255 -10.43 4.09 -9.47
CA SER A 255 -11.32 3.01 -9.91
C SER A 255 -12.20 2.45 -8.79
N PHE A 256 -11.70 2.41 -7.55
CA PHE A 256 -12.51 2.02 -6.39
C PHE A 256 -13.63 3.03 -6.11
N LEU A 257 -13.38 4.33 -6.29
CA LEU A 257 -14.42 5.36 -6.18
C LEU A 257 -15.51 5.18 -7.26
N ALA A 258 -15.12 4.88 -8.49
CA ALA A 258 -16.07 4.59 -9.56
C ALA A 258 -16.90 3.33 -9.25
N LEU A 259 -16.28 2.27 -8.72
CA LEU A 259 -16.98 1.06 -8.31
C LEU A 259 -18.00 1.34 -7.19
N CYS A 260 -17.64 2.17 -6.22
CA CYS A 260 -18.55 2.62 -5.17
C CYS A 260 -19.78 3.33 -5.78
N ALA A 261 -19.59 4.22 -6.76
CA ALA A 261 -20.68 4.91 -7.46
C ALA A 261 -21.60 3.92 -8.20
N PHE A 262 -21.06 2.84 -8.76
CA PHE A 262 -21.88 1.80 -9.41
C PHE A 262 -22.74 1.04 -8.40
N VAL A 263 -22.17 0.70 -7.25
CA VAL A 263 -22.89 -0.01 -6.16
C VAL A 263 -23.96 0.87 -5.54
N ASN A 264 -23.74 2.18 -5.39
CA ASN A 264 -24.69 3.11 -4.81
C ASN A 264 -26.03 3.17 -5.59
N ARG A 265 -26.00 2.82 -6.89
CA ARG A 265 -27.24 2.72 -7.70
C ARG A 265 -28.15 1.57 -7.28
N LEU A 266 -27.64 0.58 -6.56
CA LEU A 266 -28.43 -0.57 -6.08
C LEU A 266 -29.19 -0.28 -4.78
N GLY A 267 -29.06 0.92 -4.22
CA GLY A 267 -29.76 1.35 -3.02
C GLY A 267 -28.91 1.37 -1.76
N LEU A 268 -29.51 1.87 -0.68
CA LEU A 268 -28.81 2.17 0.57
C LEU A 268 -28.23 0.91 1.26
N GLU A 269 -29.00 -0.16 1.31
CA GLU A 269 -28.57 -1.43 1.96
C GLU A 269 -27.40 -2.06 1.21
N ALA A 270 -27.43 -2.05 -0.13
CA ALA A 270 -26.34 -2.55 -0.98
C ALA A 270 -25.08 -1.69 -0.80
N SER A 271 -25.22 -0.36 -0.80
CA SER A 271 -24.11 0.57 -0.57
C SER A 271 -23.46 0.37 0.81
N SER A 272 -24.28 0.24 1.85
CA SER A 272 -23.83 0.01 3.22
C SER A 272 -23.14 -1.36 3.36
N GLY A 273 -23.72 -2.41 2.79
CA GLY A 273 -23.14 -3.76 2.76
C GLY A 273 -21.79 -3.79 2.03
N TYR A 274 -21.69 -3.12 0.88
CA TYR A 274 -20.42 -2.94 0.16
C TYR A 274 -19.38 -2.21 1.01
N GLY A 275 -19.76 -1.16 1.74
CA GLY A 275 -18.86 -0.44 2.65
C GLY A 275 -18.29 -1.33 3.74
N VAL A 276 -19.10 -2.22 4.33
CA VAL A 276 -18.65 -3.24 5.28
C VAL A 276 -17.71 -4.24 4.62
N ALA A 277 -18.09 -4.76 3.45
CA ALA A 277 -17.25 -5.69 2.69
C ALA A 277 -15.89 -5.10 2.33
N CYS A 278 -15.81 -3.82 1.94
CA CYS A 278 -14.55 -3.14 1.64
C CYS A 278 -13.58 -3.12 2.84
N LYS A 279 -14.08 -2.96 4.07
CA LYS A 279 -13.24 -3.02 5.28
C LYS A 279 -12.61 -4.40 5.44
N ILE A 280 -13.39 -5.47 5.23
CA ILE A 280 -12.91 -6.86 5.30
C ILE A 280 -11.89 -7.13 4.18
N VAL A 281 -12.19 -6.69 2.96
CA VAL A 281 -11.30 -6.80 1.79
C VAL A 281 -9.95 -6.11 2.06
N ASN A 282 -9.95 -4.91 2.63
CA ASN A 282 -8.72 -4.20 2.96
C ASN A 282 -7.82 -5.00 3.91
N PHE A 283 -8.40 -5.64 4.95
CA PHE A 283 -7.65 -6.54 5.83
C PHE A 283 -7.13 -7.79 5.09
N ALA A 284 -7.95 -8.40 4.24
CA ALA A 284 -7.55 -9.57 3.46
C ALA A 284 -6.37 -9.26 2.50
N MET A 285 -6.27 -8.02 1.99
CA MET A 285 -5.22 -7.59 1.07
C MET A 285 -3.89 -7.23 1.76
N LEU A 286 -3.82 -7.18 3.09
CA LEU A 286 -2.57 -6.87 3.80
C LEU A 286 -1.47 -7.91 3.54
N VAL A 287 -1.82 -9.21 3.53
CA VAL A 287 -0.85 -10.29 3.31
C VAL A 287 -0.28 -10.28 1.89
N PRO A 288 -1.09 -10.23 0.81
CA PRO A 288 -0.57 -10.05 -0.54
C PRO A 288 0.30 -8.80 -0.69
N SER A 289 -0.10 -7.67 -0.10
CA SER A 289 0.66 -6.41 -0.14
C SER A 289 2.03 -6.52 0.55
N ALA A 290 2.09 -7.17 1.72
CA ALA A 290 3.34 -7.44 2.42
C ALA A 290 4.26 -8.35 1.60
N LEU A 291 3.69 -9.38 0.96
CA LEU A 291 4.40 -10.30 0.09
C LEU A 291 4.99 -9.57 -1.14
N MET A 292 4.20 -8.74 -1.82
CA MET A 292 4.63 -7.94 -2.98
C MET A 292 5.81 -7.03 -2.62
N GLN A 293 5.70 -6.26 -1.52
CA GLN A 293 6.75 -5.35 -1.07
C GLN A 293 8.04 -6.10 -0.70
N SER A 294 7.90 -7.22 -0.01
CA SER A 294 9.03 -8.06 0.40
C SER A 294 9.70 -8.71 -0.79
N MET A 295 8.91 -9.21 -1.74
CA MET A 295 9.39 -9.81 -2.98
C MET A 295 10.19 -8.81 -3.82
N ALA A 296 9.73 -7.56 -3.93
CA ALA A 296 10.44 -6.53 -4.70
C ALA A 296 11.86 -6.28 -4.17
N SER A 297 12.03 -6.18 -2.85
CA SER A 297 13.35 -6.02 -2.22
C SER A 297 14.21 -7.29 -2.40
N PHE A 298 13.64 -8.46 -2.12
CA PHE A 298 14.34 -9.76 -2.22
C PHE A 298 14.84 -10.03 -3.64
N VAL A 299 13.98 -9.84 -4.64
CA VAL A 299 14.30 -10.04 -6.05
C VAL A 299 15.36 -9.04 -6.51
N SER A 300 15.20 -7.76 -6.17
CA SER A 300 16.12 -6.71 -6.61
C SER A 300 17.56 -6.97 -6.12
N GLN A 301 17.73 -7.39 -4.86
CA GLN A 301 19.04 -7.75 -4.32
C GLN A 301 19.64 -8.96 -5.05
N ASN A 302 18.84 -10.00 -5.32
CA ASN A 302 19.31 -11.19 -6.05
C ASN A 302 19.67 -10.89 -7.52
N ILE A 303 18.90 -10.02 -8.19
CA ILE A 303 19.22 -9.58 -9.54
C ILE A 303 20.52 -8.74 -9.55
N GLY A 304 20.69 -7.84 -8.56
CA GLY A 304 21.93 -7.09 -8.38
C GLY A 304 23.15 -8.00 -8.20
N ALA A 305 22.99 -9.08 -7.45
CA ALA A 305 24.04 -10.10 -7.24
C ALA A 305 24.23 -11.05 -8.42
N GLY A 306 23.56 -10.87 -9.56
CA GLY A 306 23.62 -11.77 -10.72
C GLY A 306 22.88 -13.10 -10.53
N LYS A 307 22.19 -13.31 -9.39
CA LYS A 307 21.54 -14.59 -9.03
C LYS A 307 20.12 -14.70 -9.60
N LYS A 308 19.97 -14.54 -10.92
CA LYS A 308 18.68 -14.55 -11.62
C LYS A 308 17.84 -15.82 -11.35
N LYS A 309 18.48 -17.01 -11.32
CA LYS A 309 17.77 -18.27 -11.01
C LYS A 309 17.14 -18.24 -9.61
N ARG A 310 17.85 -17.65 -8.64
CA ARG A 310 17.35 -17.51 -7.27
C ARG A 310 16.19 -16.51 -7.19
N ALA A 311 16.26 -15.40 -7.93
CA ALA A 311 15.18 -14.44 -8.06
C ALA A 311 13.90 -15.07 -8.66
N LYS A 312 14.04 -15.90 -9.71
CA LYS A 312 12.91 -16.66 -10.28
C LYS A 312 12.34 -17.65 -9.27
N LYS A 313 13.20 -18.42 -8.58
CA LYS A 313 12.75 -19.38 -7.56
C LYS A 313 12.03 -18.67 -6.40
N SER A 314 12.44 -17.45 -6.01
CA SER A 314 11.75 -16.70 -4.95
C SER A 314 10.33 -16.30 -5.35
N MET A 315 10.07 -15.96 -6.62
CA MET A 315 8.72 -15.70 -7.14
C MET A 315 7.80 -16.92 -6.93
N PHE A 316 8.24 -18.11 -7.34
CA PHE A 316 7.43 -19.33 -7.15
C PHE A 316 7.26 -19.69 -5.67
N THR A 317 8.29 -19.46 -4.84
CA THR A 317 8.16 -19.61 -3.38
C THR A 317 7.12 -18.64 -2.81
N GLY A 318 7.13 -17.37 -3.26
CA GLY A 318 6.14 -16.38 -2.87
C GLY A 318 4.71 -16.76 -3.28
N ILE A 319 4.53 -17.26 -4.52
CA ILE A 319 3.24 -17.80 -4.98
C ILE A 319 2.76 -18.91 -4.04
N GLY A 320 3.64 -19.85 -3.69
CA GLY A 320 3.29 -20.96 -2.79
C GLY A 320 2.85 -20.47 -1.41
N VAL A 321 3.60 -19.55 -0.80
CA VAL A 321 3.23 -18.94 0.50
C VAL A 321 1.91 -18.19 0.39
N GLY A 322 1.77 -17.36 -0.65
CA GLY A 322 0.56 -16.58 -0.88
C GLY A 322 -0.68 -17.45 -1.11
N LEU A 323 -0.55 -18.55 -1.87
CA LEU A 323 -1.65 -19.49 -2.12
C LEU A 323 -2.13 -20.15 -0.83
N VAL A 324 -1.22 -20.58 0.05
CA VAL A 324 -1.62 -21.17 1.34
C VAL A 324 -2.46 -20.18 2.14
N VAL A 325 -2.00 -18.93 2.27
CA VAL A 325 -2.75 -17.90 3.00
C VAL A 325 -4.03 -17.52 2.25
N GLY A 326 -3.97 -17.36 0.92
CA GLY A 326 -5.12 -17.04 0.08
C GLY A 326 -6.25 -18.07 0.19
N CYS A 327 -5.90 -19.37 0.20
CA CYS A 327 -6.88 -20.44 0.40
C CYS A 327 -7.50 -20.41 1.81
N LEU A 328 -6.72 -20.11 2.84
CA LEU A 328 -7.24 -19.95 4.21
C LEU A 328 -8.22 -18.78 4.31
N VAL A 329 -7.85 -17.63 3.72
CA VAL A 329 -8.74 -16.44 3.70
C VAL A 329 -9.97 -16.71 2.85
N PHE A 330 -9.83 -17.38 1.70
CA PHE A 330 -10.95 -17.81 0.86
C PHE A 330 -11.95 -18.66 1.67
N ALA A 331 -11.46 -19.67 2.35
CA ALA A 331 -12.31 -20.53 3.19
C ALA A 331 -12.99 -19.73 4.31
N LEU A 332 -12.26 -18.84 4.99
CA LEU A 332 -12.82 -17.96 6.01
C LEU A 332 -13.93 -17.06 5.46
N VAL A 333 -13.73 -16.45 4.31
CA VAL A 333 -14.72 -15.57 3.66
C VAL A 333 -15.95 -16.33 3.20
N ILE A 334 -15.77 -17.52 2.60
CA ILE A 334 -16.90 -18.33 2.11
C ILE A 334 -17.74 -18.91 3.26
N PHE A 335 -17.08 -19.42 4.31
CA PHE A 335 -17.80 -20.14 5.39
C PHE A 335 -18.21 -19.26 6.56
N LYS A 336 -17.59 -18.08 6.72
CA LYS A 336 -17.80 -17.19 7.89
C LYS A 336 -17.87 -15.71 7.49
N GLY A 337 -18.15 -15.39 6.21
CA GLY A 337 -18.22 -14.01 5.75
C GLY A 337 -19.38 -13.23 6.36
N ASP A 338 -20.48 -13.87 6.69
CA ASP A 338 -21.61 -13.32 7.45
C ASP A 338 -21.16 -12.89 8.86
N MET A 339 -20.45 -13.74 9.57
CA MET A 339 -19.88 -13.45 10.89
C MET A 339 -18.86 -12.29 10.78
N LEU A 340 -18.02 -12.27 9.75
CA LEU A 340 -17.06 -11.18 9.54
C LEU A 340 -17.78 -9.84 9.31
N ALA A 341 -18.87 -9.83 8.54
CA ALA A 341 -19.69 -8.64 8.34
C ALA A 341 -20.41 -8.22 9.64
N GLY A 342 -20.86 -9.19 10.44
CA GLY A 342 -21.49 -8.99 11.76
C GLY A 342 -20.60 -8.32 12.81
N PHE A 343 -19.27 -8.31 12.65
CA PHE A 343 -18.38 -7.52 13.51
C PHE A 343 -18.52 -6.01 13.31
N PHE A 344 -19.03 -5.58 12.15
CA PHE A 344 -19.13 -4.14 11.79
C PHE A 344 -20.56 -3.58 11.93
N THR A 345 -21.57 -4.44 11.92
CA THR A 345 -22.98 -4.03 12.01
C THR A 345 -23.85 -5.15 12.55
N THR A 346 -24.97 -4.79 13.18
CA THR A 346 -26.02 -5.73 13.64
C THR A 346 -27.20 -5.80 12.70
N ASP A 347 -27.24 -4.95 11.65
CA ASP A 347 -28.32 -4.91 10.67
C ASP A 347 -28.21 -6.11 9.72
N ALA A 348 -29.24 -6.98 9.75
CA ALA A 348 -29.27 -8.22 8.97
C ALA A 348 -29.21 -7.98 7.44
N ALA A 349 -29.85 -6.93 6.93
CA ALA A 349 -29.84 -6.63 5.51
C ALA A 349 -28.46 -6.15 5.03
N ILE A 350 -27.76 -5.35 5.85
CA ILE A 350 -26.41 -4.91 5.57
C ILE A 350 -25.42 -6.08 5.63
N ILE A 351 -25.59 -7.00 6.60
CA ILE A 351 -24.76 -8.22 6.72
C ILE A 351 -24.94 -9.09 5.47
N GLU A 352 -26.19 -9.33 5.04
CA GLU A 352 -26.50 -10.15 3.88
C GLU A 352 -25.89 -9.57 2.59
N ASN A 353 -26.06 -8.27 2.36
CA ASN A 353 -25.47 -7.58 1.23
C ASN A 353 -23.95 -7.58 1.25
N GLY A 354 -23.34 -7.31 2.40
CA GLY A 354 -21.89 -7.39 2.59
C GLY A 354 -21.34 -8.79 2.29
N TYR A 355 -21.99 -9.80 2.81
CA TYR A 355 -21.64 -11.19 2.55
C TYR A 355 -21.86 -11.60 1.09
N ALA A 356 -22.91 -11.09 0.43
CA ALA A 356 -23.12 -11.30 -0.99
C ALA A 356 -21.96 -10.79 -1.82
N TYR A 357 -21.44 -9.58 -1.53
CA TYR A 357 -20.25 -9.06 -2.20
C TYR A 357 -19.02 -9.92 -1.92
N LEU A 358 -18.79 -10.30 -0.66
CA LEU A 358 -17.66 -11.12 -0.24
C LEU A 358 -17.64 -12.49 -0.92
N LYS A 359 -18.80 -13.13 -1.16
CA LYS A 359 -18.88 -14.38 -1.92
C LYS A 359 -18.36 -14.22 -3.35
N GLY A 360 -18.75 -13.15 -4.04
CA GLY A 360 -18.24 -12.84 -5.38
C GLY A 360 -16.74 -12.52 -5.37
N PHE A 361 -16.28 -11.81 -4.35
CA PHE A 361 -14.89 -11.41 -4.18
C PHE A 361 -13.98 -12.56 -3.71
N ALA A 362 -14.48 -13.59 -3.05
CA ALA A 362 -13.69 -14.59 -2.33
C ALA A 362 -12.54 -15.18 -3.17
N LEU A 363 -12.78 -15.52 -4.43
CA LEU A 363 -11.76 -16.06 -5.33
C LEU A 363 -10.58 -15.11 -5.55
N GLU A 364 -10.78 -13.81 -5.41
CA GLU A 364 -9.73 -12.79 -5.50
C GLU A 364 -8.59 -13.07 -4.51
N THR A 365 -8.88 -13.55 -3.31
CA THR A 365 -7.86 -13.82 -2.28
C THR A 365 -6.83 -14.87 -2.73
N ILE A 366 -7.23 -15.82 -3.58
CA ILE A 366 -6.34 -16.84 -4.15
C ILE A 366 -5.59 -16.27 -5.36
N VAL A 367 -6.32 -15.63 -6.29
CA VAL A 367 -5.73 -15.14 -7.54
C VAL A 367 -4.76 -13.99 -7.30
N THR A 368 -5.05 -13.12 -6.35
CA THR A 368 -4.18 -12.01 -5.93
C THR A 368 -2.84 -12.50 -5.37
N ALA A 369 -2.81 -13.65 -4.71
CA ALA A 369 -1.56 -14.24 -4.22
C ALA A 369 -0.57 -14.51 -5.36
N ILE A 370 -1.07 -15.00 -6.50
CA ILE A 370 -0.26 -15.21 -7.71
C ILE A 370 0.15 -13.87 -8.31
N LEU A 371 -0.83 -12.98 -8.53
CA LEU A 371 -0.60 -11.68 -9.14
C LEU A 371 0.45 -10.87 -8.39
N PHE A 372 0.29 -10.68 -7.06
CA PHE A 372 1.16 -9.82 -6.26
C PHE A 372 2.57 -10.40 -6.12
N SER A 373 2.72 -11.73 -6.11
CA SER A 373 4.05 -12.36 -6.17
C SER A 373 4.76 -12.07 -7.49
N MET A 374 4.04 -12.13 -8.62
CA MET A 374 4.58 -11.78 -9.94
C MET A 374 4.87 -10.28 -10.07
N VAL A 375 3.98 -9.43 -9.59
CA VAL A 375 4.16 -7.97 -9.54
C VAL A 375 5.41 -7.62 -8.71
N GLY A 376 5.56 -8.19 -7.52
CA GLY A 376 6.76 -8.02 -6.70
C GLY A 376 8.05 -8.47 -7.41
N TYR A 377 7.99 -9.58 -8.13
CA TYR A 377 9.11 -10.04 -8.96
C TYR A 377 9.45 -9.04 -10.09
N PHE A 378 8.45 -8.54 -10.81
CA PHE A 378 8.67 -7.56 -11.88
C PHE A 378 9.17 -6.21 -11.35
N ASN A 379 8.65 -5.75 -10.22
CA ASN A 379 9.11 -4.55 -9.53
C ASN A 379 10.60 -4.67 -9.16
N GLY A 380 11.00 -5.78 -8.52
CA GLY A 380 12.39 -6.06 -8.17
C GLY A 380 13.31 -6.23 -9.39
N ASN A 381 12.75 -6.59 -10.54
CA ASN A 381 13.47 -6.72 -11.82
C ASN A 381 13.43 -5.45 -12.68
N ASN A 382 13.02 -4.30 -12.14
CA ASN A 382 12.89 -3.01 -12.84
C ASN A 382 11.94 -3.03 -14.05
N LYS A 383 10.90 -3.87 -14.02
CA LYS A 383 9.87 -3.96 -15.07
C LYS A 383 8.58 -3.24 -14.67
N THR A 384 8.72 -2.10 -13.98
CA THR A 384 7.59 -1.36 -13.39
C THR A 384 6.67 -0.73 -14.43
N ILE A 385 7.18 -0.36 -15.60
CA ILE A 385 6.35 0.09 -16.74
C ILE A 385 5.40 -1.03 -17.18
N TRP A 386 5.88 -2.29 -17.21
CA TRP A 386 5.00 -3.43 -17.50
C TRP A 386 3.94 -3.60 -16.41
N VAL A 387 4.35 -3.51 -15.14
CA VAL A 387 3.43 -3.62 -14.00
C VAL A 387 2.34 -2.57 -14.09
N MET A 388 2.71 -1.31 -14.39
CA MET A 388 1.74 -0.24 -14.62
C MET A 388 0.81 -0.57 -15.80
N THR A 389 1.35 -0.95 -16.95
CA THR A 389 0.55 -1.25 -18.15
C THR A 389 -0.44 -2.38 -17.87
N GLN A 390 0.03 -3.48 -17.27
CA GLN A 390 -0.82 -4.61 -16.89
C GLN A 390 -1.89 -4.20 -15.87
N GLY A 391 -1.52 -3.42 -14.86
CA GLY A 391 -2.46 -2.94 -13.84
C GLY A 391 -3.54 -2.02 -14.43
N LEU A 392 -3.19 -1.14 -15.38
CA LEU A 392 -4.15 -0.28 -16.06
C LEU A 392 -5.11 -1.09 -16.95
N ILE A 393 -4.60 -2.05 -17.70
CA ILE A 393 -5.44 -2.96 -18.49
C ILE A 393 -6.42 -3.69 -17.56
N GLN A 394 -5.92 -4.32 -16.51
CA GLN A 394 -6.73 -5.04 -15.53
C GLN A 394 -7.81 -4.17 -14.92
N THR A 395 -7.47 -2.95 -14.51
CA THR A 395 -8.36 -2.08 -13.73
C THR A 395 -9.33 -1.31 -14.63
N LEU A 396 -8.81 -0.60 -15.67
CA LEU A 396 -9.61 0.30 -16.48
C LEU A 396 -10.32 -0.40 -17.63
N LEU A 397 -9.71 -1.43 -18.23
CA LEU A 397 -10.29 -2.12 -19.40
C LEU A 397 -11.04 -3.39 -19.03
N VAL A 398 -10.84 -3.97 -17.85
CA VAL A 398 -11.53 -5.19 -17.44
C VAL A 398 -12.41 -4.96 -16.20
N ARG A 399 -11.85 -4.57 -15.05
CA ARG A 399 -12.61 -4.45 -13.79
C ARG A 399 -13.74 -3.43 -13.89
N LEU A 400 -13.45 -2.20 -14.31
CA LEU A 400 -14.46 -1.14 -14.36
C LEU A 400 -15.57 -1.42 -15.35
N PRO A 401 -15.29 -1.77 -16.63
CA PRO A 401 -16.36 -2.10 -17.57
C PRO A 401 -17.19 -3.30 -17.13
N LEU A 402 -16.56 -4.35 -16.58
CA LEU A 402 -17.26 -5.53 -16.11
C LEU A 402 -18.18 -5.23 -14.92
N ALA A 403 -17.68 -4.47 -13.93
CA ALA A 403 -18.46 -4.05 -12.76
C ALA A 403 -19.62 -3.14 -13.18
N TYR A 404 -19.39 -2.20 -14.10
CA TYR A 404 -20.45 -1.35 -14.66
C TYR A 404 -21.51 -2.20 -15.33
N PHE A 405 -21.10 -3.10 -16.25
CA PHE A 405 -22.03 -3.98 -16.96
C PHE A 405 -22.87 -4.84 -16.01
N MET A 406 -22.24 -5.40 -14.98
CA MET A 406 -22.93 -6.20 -13.95
C MET A 406 -23.87 -5.35 -13.09
N SER A 407 -23.59 -4.06 -12.92
CA SER A 407 -24.43 -3.15 -12.12
C SER A 407 -25.70 -2.66 -12.81
N ILE A 408 -25.75 -2.69 -14.16
CA ILE A 408 -26.89 -2.21 -14.96
C ILE A 408 -27.84 -3.32 -15.40
N GLN A 409 -27.53 -4.59 -15.11
CA GLN A 409 -28.39 -5.71 -15.48
C GLN A 409 -29.68 -5.73 -14.64
N PRO A 410 -30.82 -6.23 -15.19
CA PRO A 410 -32.05 -6.35 -14.42
C PRO A 410 -31.93 -7.16 -13.12
N ASN A 411 -31.00 -8.13 -13.10
CA ASN A 411 -30.69 -8.97 -11.94
C ASN A 411 -29.33 -8.58 -11.32
N ALA A 412 -29.03 -7.28 -11.24
CA ALA A 412 -27.82 -6.81 -10.61
C ALA A 412 -27.77 -7.26 -9.14
N SER A 413 -26.61 -7.77 -8.71
CA SER A 413 -26.39 -8.18 -7.32
C SER A 413 -24.93 -7.90 -6.92
N LEU A 414 -24.71 -7.71 -5.61
CA LEU A 414 -23.38 -7.49 -5.09
C LEU A 414 -22.45 -8.67 -5.35
N THR A 415 -22.96 -9.90 -5.37
CA THR A 415 -22.18 -11.09 -5.73
C THR A 415 -21.64 -11.01 -7.16
N LYS A 416 -22.47 -10.60 -8.14
CA LYS A 416 -22.03 -10.42 -9.52
C LYS A 416 -20.97 -9.31 -9.63
N ILE A 417 -21.22 -8.16 -9.00
CA ILE A 417 -20.26 -7.05 -9.00
C ILE A 417 -18.93 -7.47 -8.33
N GLY A 418 -19.01 -8.24 -7.24
CA GLY A 418 -17.84 -8.80 -6.56
C GLY A 418 -16.97 -9.70 -7.44
N LEU A 419 -17.57 -10.40 -8.42
CA LEU A 419 -16.83 -11.23 -9.39
C LEU A 419 -15.96 -10.41 -10.36
N ALA A 420 -16.23 -9.12 -10.53
CA ALA A 420 -15.41 -8.27 -11.40
C ALA A 420 -13.93 -8.20 -10.94
N ALA A 421 -13.67 -8.29 -9.63
CA ALA A 421 -12.32 -8.30 -9.08
C ALA A 421 -11.55 -9.57 -9.50
N PRO A 422 -11.94 -10.79 -9.14
CA PRO A 422 -11.18 -12.00 -9.48
C PRO A 422 -11.06 -12.22 -10.99
N ILE A 423 -12.09 -11.91 -11.78
CA ILE A 423 -12.01 -12.02 -13.24
C ILE A 423 -10.93 -11.09 -13.80
N SER A 424 -10.93 -9.83 -13.37
CA SER A 424 -9.92 -8.87 -13.81
C SER A 424 -8.51 -9.27 -13.37
N THR A 425 -8.37 -9.82 -12.17
CA THR A 425 -7.09 -10.28 -11.63
C THR A 425 -6.59 -11.53 -12.36
N MET A 426 -7.48 -12.44 -12.77
CA MET A 426 -7.11 -13.57 -13.65
C MET A 426 -6.53 -13.07 -14.98
N VAL A 427 -7.14 -12.06 -15.60
CA VAL A 427 -6.59 -11.44 -16.81
C VAL A 427 -5.20 -10.87 -16.53
N GLY A 428 -5.01 -10.19 -15.40
CA GLY A 428 -3.71 -9.69 -14.97
C GLY A 428 -2.66 -10.80 -14.80
N VAL A 429 -3.05 -11.94 -14.22
CA VAL A 429 -2.18 -13.11 -14.07
C VAL A 429 -1.79 -13.67 -15.45
N VAL A 430 -2.74 -13.83 -16.37
CA VAL A 430 -2.47 -14.32 -17.73
C VAL A 430 -1.49 -13.40 -18.47
N LEU A 431 -1.70 -12.08 -18.40
CA LEU A 431 -0.79 -11.09 -18.98
C LEU A 431 0.62 -11.22 -18.38
N ASN A 432 0.72 -11.38 -17.07
CA ASN A 432 1.99 -11.51 -16.37
C ASN A 432 2.71 -12.83 -16.71
N ILE A 433 1.98 -13.94 -16.86
CA ILE A 433 2.56 -15.21 -17.33
C ILE A 433 3.10 -15.04 -18.74
N GLY A 434 2.32 -14.42 -19.64
CA GLY A 434 2.77 -14.15 -21.02
C GLY A 434 4.06 -13.33 -21.06
N PHE A 435 4.12 -12.25 -20.26
CA PHE A 435 5.32 -11.42 -20.17
C PHE A 435 6.53 -12.15 -19.55
N TYR A 436 6.29 -12.98 -18.53
CA TYR A 436 7.33 -13.82 -17.94
C TYR A 436 7.94 -14.79 -18.96
N VAL A 437 7.11 -15.46 -19.76
CA VAL A 437 7.55 -16.35 -20.83
C VAL A 437 8.33 -15.57 -21.90
N TYR A 438 7.84 -14.40 -22.30
CA TYR A 438 8.54 -13.52 -23.24
C TYR A 438 9.94 -13.13 -22.72
N LEU A 439 10.06 -12.68 -21.47
CA LEU A 439 11.34 -12.31 -20.86
C LEU A 439 12.32 -13.49 -20.84
N ASN A 440 11.84 -14.69 -20.49
CA ASN A 440 12.70 -15.88 -20.48
C ASN A 440 13.22 -16.23 -21.88
N ARG A 441 12.40 -16.10 -22.92
CA ARG A 441 12.82 -16.32 -24.32
C ARG A 441 13.88 -15.31 -24.77
N VAL A 442 13.70 -14.04 -24.42
CA VAL A 442 14.67 -12.98 -24.72
C VAL A 442 16.01 -13.22 -24.01
N GLU A 443 15.97 -13.62 -22.72
CA GLU A 443 17.19 -13.94 -21.98
C GLU A 443 17.95 -15.13 -22.57
N GLN A 444 17.26 -16.18 -23.01
CA GLN A 444 17.87 -17.36 -23.65
C GLN A 444 18.53 -17.01 -24.99
N LYS A 445 17.88 -16.15 -25.79
CA LYS A 445 18.47 -15.68 -27.06
C LYS A 445 19.72 -14.82 -26.87
N SER A 446 19.73 -13.97 -25.81
CA SER A 446 20.90 -13.14 -25.48
C SER A 446 22.08 -13.99 -25.00
N GLY A 447 21.84 -15.01 -24.18
CA GLY A 447 22.88 -15.92 -23.67
C GLY A 447 23.50 -16.78 -24.75
N LYS A 448 22.77 -17.11 -25.83
CA LYS A 448 23.31 -17.85 -26.99
C LYS A 448 24.16 -17.00 -27.94
N LYS A 449 24.08 -15.68 -27.85
CA LYS A 449 24.89 -14.75 -28.68
C LYS A 449 26.24 -14.41 -28.04
N THR A 450 26.42 -14.73 -26.76
CA THR A 450 27.64 -14.43 -25.98
C THR A 450 28.46 -15.70 -25.64
N SER A 451 28.01 -16.87 -26.02
CA SER A 451 28.74 -18.15 -26.03
C SER A 451 29.14 -18.50 -27.48
#